data_e4020cc1dc7f03de7330c40a5114bdb3
#
_entry.id   e4020cc1dc7f03de7330c40a5114bdb3
#
_cell.length_a   1.000
_cell.length_b   1.000
_cell.length_c   1.000
_cell.angle_alpha   90.00
_cell.angle_beta   90.00
_cell.angle_gamma   90.00
#
_symmetry.space_group_name_H-M   'P 1'
#
loop_
_entity.id
_entity.type
_entity.pdbx_description
1 polymer ?
#
loop_
_entity_poly.entity_id
_entity_poly.type
_entity_poly.pdbx_seq_one_letter_code
_entity_poly.pdbx_strand_id
1 'polypeptide(L)'
;FVVKDDEWYTYEQNPRQNVHVLAHVDEASYTTKTDIKMGDHPVVWVNPSKTARNVYFQFGHSKLLFQNPAFIGMFENSLSWTLRDDLLR
;
A
#
# COMPACT_ATOMS: atom_id res chain seq x y z
N PHE A 1 1.57 -4.03 10.68
CA PHE A 1 1.32 -5.48 10.68
C PHE A 1 2.32 -6.20 9.81
N VAL A 2 2.39 -7.52 9.97
CA VAL A 2 3.35 -8.35 9.25
C VAL A 2 2.69 -8.98 8.03
N VAL A 3 3.36 -8.85 6.88
CA VAL A 3 2.93 -9.47 5.63
C VAL A 3 3.88 -10.64 5.33
N LYS A 4 3.30 -11.83 5.06
CA LYS A 4 4.07 -13.04 4.78
C LYS A 4 3.89 -13.47 3.33
N ASP A 5 4.98 -13.94 2.73
CA ASP A 5 4.97 -14.55 1.40
C ASP A 5 4.37 -13.65 0.32
N ASP A 6 4.68 -12.37 0.38
CA ASP A 6 4.24 -11.41 -0.63
C ASP A 6 5.46 -10.83 -1.35
N GLU A 7 5.20 -9.94 -2.30
CA GLU A 7 6.25 -9.33 -3.10
C GLU A 7 6.30 -7.83 -2.85
N TRP A 8 7.52 -7.29 -2.71
CA TRP A 8 7.76 -5.86 -2.60
C TRP A 8 8.44 -5.38 -3.87
N TYR A 9 7.74 -4.56 -4.65
CA TYR A 9 8.32 -3.96 -5.84
C TYR A 9 9.11 -2.73 -5.47
N THR A 10 10.21 -2.50 -6.18
CA THR A 10 10.97 -1.27 -6.08
C THR A 10 10.71 -0.42 -7.32
N TYR A 11 10.83 0.90 -7.17
CA TYR A 11 10.51 1.85 -8.22
C TYR A 11 11.75 2.70 -8.52
N GLU A 12 11.91 3.10 -9.77
CA GLU A 12 13.00 4.01 -10.15
C GLU A 12 12.85 5.36 -9.46
N GLN A 13 11.61 5.82 -9.30
CA GLN A 13 11.31 7.06 -8.60
C GLN A 13 10.34 6.76 -7.47
N ASN A 14 10.63 7.34 -6.30
CA ASN A 14 9.73 7.19 -5.16
C ASN A 14 8.45 7.97 -5.44
N PRO A 15 7.26 7.35 -5.38
CA PRO A 15 6.01 8.02 -5.69
C PRO A 15 5.57 9.05 -4.67
N ARG A 16 6.21 9.11 -3.49
CA ARG A 16 5.78 9.95 -2.36
C ARG A 16 5.56 11.41 -2.74
N GLN A 17 6.34 11.94 -3.68
CA GLN A 17 6.21 13.34 -4.09
C GLN A 17 4.90 13.64 -4.80
N ASN A 18 4.27 12.62 -5.40
CA ASN A 18 3.09 12.79 -6.24
C ASN A 18 1.84 12.16 -5.64
N VAL A 19 1.96 11.50 -4.49
CA VAL A 19 0.86 10.76 -3.87
C VAL A 19 0.85 10.99 -2.37
N HIS A 20 -0.28 10.68 -1.75
CA HIS A 20 -0.40 10.70 -0.30
C HIS A 20 -0.18 9.28 0.22
N VAL A 21 0.93 9.05 0.89
CA VAL A 21 1.33 7.72 1.35
C VAL A 21 0.58 7.36 2.63
N LEU A 22 -0.04 6.18 2.63
CA LEU A 22 -0.78 5.65 3.77
C LEU A 22 0.02 4.59 4.53
N ALA A 23 0.88 3.86 3.84
CA ALA A 23 1.70 2.82 4.46
C ALA A 23 3.02 2.65 3.70
N HIS A 24 4.05 2.28 4.42
CA HIS A 24 5.35 1.96 3.85
C HIS A 24 5.90 0.69 4.50
N VAL A 25 6.85 0.07 3.80
CA VAL A 25 7.52 -1.15 4.28
C VAL A 25 8.70 -0.76 5.17
N ASP A 26 8.84 -1.48 6.27
CA ASP A 26 10.06 -1.44 7.06
C ASP A 26 11.08 -2.40 6.44
N GLU A 27 12.00 -1.86 5.65
CA GLU A 27 13.00 -2.66 4.93
C GLU A 27 13.96 -3.38 5.85
N ALA A 28 14.06 -2.96 7.11
CA ALA A 28 14.88 -3.66 8.09
C ALA A 28 14.22 -4.95 8.61
N SER A 29 12.94 -5.14 8.34
CA SER A 29 12.16 -6.28 8.86
C SER A 29 12.32 -7.56 8.05
N TYR A 30 13.02 -7.51 6.91
CA TYR A 30 13.18 -8.68 6.04
C TYR A 30 14.54 -8.67 5.35
N THR A 31 14.91 -9.84 4.82
CA THR A 31 16.15 -10.01 4.07
C THR A 31 15.82 -10.26 2.62
N THR A 32 16.52 -9.60 1.72
CA THR A 32 16.37 -9.80 0.28
C THR A 32 17.60 -10.51 -0.28
N LYS A 33 17.41 -11.13 -1.46
CA LYS A 33 18.53 -11.77 -2.18
C LYS A 33 19.37 -10.74 -2.93
N THR A 34 18.94 -9.51 -2.98
CA THR A 34 19.62 -8.42 -3.69
C THR A 34 19.83 -7.26 -2.74
N ASP A 35 20.74 -6.36 -3.10
CA ASP A 35 21.00 -5.15 -2.32
C ASP A 35 20.07 -4.00 -2.70
N ILE A 36 19.03 -4.28 -3.49
CA ILE A 36 18.10 -3.25 -3.93
C ILE A 36 17.22 -2.83 -2.78
N LYS A 37 17.33 -1.58 -2.39
CA LYS A 37 16.52 -0.97 -1.34
C LYS A 37 16.14 0.43 -1.74
N MET A 38 14.95 0.85 -1.31
CA MET A 38 14.46 2.21 -1.55
C MET A 38 14.74 3.15 -0.37
N GLY A 39 14.99 2.60 0.81
CA GLY A 39 15.02 3.37 2.04
C GLY A 39 13.59 3.72 2.46
N ASP A 40 13.04 4.79 1.91
CA ASP A 40 11.61 5.09 2.01
C ASP A 40 10.87 4.25 0.96
N HIS A 41 10.02 3.34 1.41
CA HIS A 41 9.40 2.33 0.56
C HIS A 41 7.88 2.34 0.68
N PRO A 42 7.19 3.29 0.04
CA PRO A 42 5.73 3.34 0.03
C PRO A 42 5.11 2.12 -0.64
N VAL A 43 4.03 1.61 -0.09
CA VAL A 43 3.33 0.44 -0.64
C VAL A 43 1.81 0.62 -0.68
N VAL A 44 1.27 1.59 0.03
CA VAL A 44 -0.15 1.94 -0.05
C VAL A 44 -0.25 3.46 -0.13
N TRP A 45 -0.98 3.96 -1.11
CA TRP A 45 -1.15 5.41 -1.25
C TRP A 45 -2.43 5.76 -1.98
N VAL A 46 -2.84 7.02 -1.85
CA VAL A 46 -3.88 7.64 -2.66
C VAL A 46 -3.23 8.63 -3.61
N ASN A 47 -3.78 8.76 -4.80
CA ASN A 47 -3.31 9.74 -5.76
C ASN A 47 -4.32 10.89 -5.84
N PRO A 48 -4.02 12.04 -5.21
CA PRO A 48 -4.98 13.15 -5.16
C PRO A 48 -5.11 13.90 -6.49
N SER A 49 -4.25 13.64 -7.46
CA SER A 49 -4.35 14.28 -8.77
C SER A 49 -5.45 13.69 -9.64
N LYS A 50 -6.04 12.57 -9.23
CA LYS A 50 -7.15 11.95 -9.94
C LYS A 50 -8.48 12.48 -9.45
N THR A 51 -9.47 12.56 -10.34
CA THR A 51 -10.79 13.04 -9.98
C THR A 51 -11.56 12.05 -9.12
N ALA A 52 -11.38 10.76 -9.36
CA ALA A 52 -11.99 9.71 -8.55
C ALA A 52 -11.13 9.40 -7.33
N ARG A 53 -11.78 9.07 -6.23
CA ARG A 53 -11.06 8.53 -5.08
C ARG A 53 -10.43 7.21 -5.45
N ASN A 54 -9.20 7.02 -5.03
CA ASN A 54 -8.46 5.81 -5.38
C ASN A 54 -7.50 5.46 -4.25
N VAL A 55 -7.27 4.17 -4.06
CA VAL A 55 -6.24 3.66 -3.15
C VAL A 55 -5.46 2.61 -3.91
N TYR A 56 -4.15 2.75 -3.91
CA TYR A 56 -3.25 1.78 -4.53
C TYR A 56 -2.60 0.92 -3.46
N PHE A 57 -2.68 -0.39 -3.64
CA PHE A 57 -1.98 -1.38 -2.83
C PHE A 57 -0.95 -2.05 -3.73
N GLN A 58 0.33 -1.91 -3.38
CA GLN A 58 1.39 -2.55 -4.15
C GLN A 58 1.46 -4.06 -3.87
N PHE A 59 0.99 -4.49 -2.72
CA PHE A 59 1.02 -5.89 -2.32
C PHE A 59 -0.39 -6.49 -2.36
N GLY A 60 -0.48 -7.81 -2.27
CA GLY A 60 -1.74 -8.55 -2.39
C GLY A 60 -1.59 -9.81 -3.23
N HIS A 61 -0.34 -10.18 -3.53
CA HIS A 61 -0.04 -11.38 -4.32
C HIS A 61 -0.36 -12.65 -3.54
N SER A 62 -0.02 -12.69 -2.26
CA SER A 62 -0.20 -13.89 -1.43
C SER A 62 -1.61 -13.97 -0.87
N LYS A 63 -2.22 -15.15 -0.99
CA LYS A 63 -3.53 -15.40 -0.38
C LYS A 63 -3.50 -15.34 1.14
N LEU A 64 -2.34 -15.52 1.77
CA LEU A 64 -2.20 -15.43 3.22
C LEU A 64 -2.50 -14.03 3.73
N LEU A 65 -2.28 -13.02 2.91
CA LEU A 65 -2.57 -11.64 3.27
C LEU A 65 -4.06 -11.45 3.56
N PHE A 66 -4.92 -12.13 2.81
CA PHE A 66 -6.37 -12.04 2.96
C PHE A 66 -6.89 -12.80 4.18
N GLN A 67 -6.00 -13.41 4.96
CA GLN A 67 -6.31 -13.98 6.26
C GLN A 67 -5.84 -13.10 7.42
N ASN A 68 -5.14 -12.00 7.11
CA ASN A 68 -4.63 -11.07 8.11
C ASN A 68 -5.70 -10.03 8.45
N PRO A 69 -6.19 -9.99 9.71
CA PRO A 69 -7.27 -9.06 10.07
C PRO A 69 -6.90 -7.60 9.88
N ALA A 70 -5.64 -7.22 10.10
CA ALA A 70 -5.20 -5.85 9.91
C ALA A 70 -5.25 -5.44 8.44
N PHE A 71 -4.84 -6.33 7.54
CA PHE A 71 -4.94 -6.07 6.10
C PHE A 71 -6.40 -5.98 5.67
N ILE A 72 -7.24 -6.94 6.12
CA ILE A 72 -8.66 -6.96 5.78
C ILE A 72 -9.32 -5.65 6.22
N GLY A 73 -9.04 -5.20 7.45
CA GLY A 73 -9.58 -3.94 7.95
C GLY A 73 -9.15 -2.75 7.12
N MET A 74 -7.88 -2.68 6.76
CA MET A 74 -7.35 -1.60 5.92
C MET A 74 -7.99 -1.62 4.54
N PHE A 75 -8.14 -2.81 3.95
CA PHE A 75 -8.75 -2.98 2.63
C PHE A 75 -10.23 -2.57 2.66
N GLU A 76 -10.98 -3.04 3.65
CA GLU A 76 -12.40 -2.70 3.79
C GLU A 76 -12.60 -1.20 4.00
N ASN A 77 -11.77 -0.58 4.84
CA ASN A 77 -11.84 0.86 5.08
C ASN A 77 -11.52 1.64 3.81
N SER A 78 -10.55 1.18 3.05
CA SER A 78 -10.19 1.81 1.77
C SER A 78 -11.34 1.71 0.78
N LEU A 79 -11.96 0.54 0.68
CA LEU A 79 -13.10 0.32 -0.20
C LEU A 79 -14.29 1.20 0.20
N SER A 80 -14.61 1.26 1.48
CA SER A 80 -15.68 2.12 1.99
C SER A 80 -15.42 3.59 1.66
N TRP A 81 -14.17 4.04 1.85
CA TRP A 81 -13.82 5.42 1.55
C TRP A 81 -13.98 5.75 0.06
N THR A 82 -13.59 4.84 -0.83
CA THR A 82 -13.70 5.08 -2.27
C THR A 82 -15.15 5.11 -2.74
N LEU A 83 -16.05 4.44 -2.03
CA LEU A 83 -17.47 4.33 -2.41
C LEU A 83 -18.40 5.29 -1.69
N ARG A 84 -17.89 6.05 -0.70
CA ARG A 84 -18.75 6.90 0.13
C ARG A 84 -19.18 8.16 -0.61
N ASP A 85 -20.48 8.29 -0.79
CA ASP A 85 -21.10 9.49 -1.34
C ASP A 85 -21.20 10.62 -0.31
N ASP A 86 -21.43 10.26 0.95
CA ASP A 86 -21.66 11.23 2.01
C ASP A 86 -20.46 12.18 2.19
N LEU A 87 -19.27 11.76 1.81
CA LEU A 87 -18.09 12.61 1.86
C LEU A 87 -18.08 13.68 0.77
N LEU A 88 -18.95 13.56 -0.21
CA LEU A 88 -19.08 14.51 -1.30
C LEU A 88 -20.16 15.58 -1.05
N ARG A 89 -20.81 15.50 0.08
CA ARG A 89 -21.95 16.35 0.42
C ARG A 89 -21.62 17.37 1.48
#